data_007875432ac5d792eefd1eff95bb7d62
#
_entry.id   007875432ac5d792eefd1eff95bb7d62
#
_cell.length_a   1.000
_cell.length_b   1.000
_cell.length_c   1.000
_cell.angle_alpha   90.00
_cell.angle_beta   90.00
_cell.angle_gamma   90.00
#
_symmetry.space_group_name_H-M   'P 1'
#
loop_
_entity.id
_entity.type
_entity.pdbx_description
1 polymer ?
#
loop_
_entity_poly.entity_id
_entity_poly.type
_entity_poly.pdbx_seq_one_letter_code
_entity_poly.pdbx_strand_id
1 'polypeptide(L)'
;SYNPANNRWYGADGKAINTILGEARPGMVKLVDQTGEGEVNAEDRVVLGNTQADVQGGFGLNFHIGGEKWGKFDLSAQFTYSVGNEVLNLSALDYGTIFDKSKLRNNTADVAYGSRYSLFRADGGFVPADYVGSDGKVSGDGYAAMVAALAVYNANATTANPISDNIALTDKYVEDASFLRLSALTIGYTLPEKWMKKAYIKTARIFFSGSNLFCVTPYTGADPEVDTRTKINPLATGVDFSAFPKSRAFNFGINLSF
;
A
#
# COMPACT_ATOMS: atom_id res chain seq x y z
N SER A 1 -0.20 -8.28 34.49
CA SER A 1 -1.59 -7.85 34.73
C SER A 1 -1.99 -6.69 33.80
N TYR A 2 -3.28 -6.46 33.68
CA TYR A 2 -3.86 -5.35 32.89
C TYR A 2 -4.79 -4.53 33.77
N ASN A 3 -4.72 -3.21 33.68
CA ASN A 3 -5.63 -2.29 34.38
C ASN A 3 -6.51 -1.55 33.36
N PRO A 4 -7.82 -1.84 33.27
CA PRO A 4 -8.72 -1.23 32.31
C PRO A 4 -9.05 0.23 32.60
N ALA A 5 -8.85 0.74 33.83
CA ALA A 5 -9.12 2.12 34.18
C ALA A 5 -8.15 3.09 33.48
N ASN A 6 -6.90 2.66 33.25
CA ASN A 6 -5.90 3.45 32.51
C ASN A 6 -5.42 2.77 31.21
N ASN A 7 -6.00 1.61 30.88
CA ASN A 7 -5.71 0.84 29.67
C ASN A 7 -4.21 0.44 29.54
N ARG A 8 -3.58 0.05 30.66
CA ARG A 8 -2.15 -0.27 30.72
C ARG A 8 -1.89 -1.72 31.11
N TRP A 9 -0.83 -2.28 30.54
CA TRP A 9 -0.23 -3.53 30.96
C TRP A 9 0.86 -3.29 32.02
N TYR A 10 0.94 -4.21 32.97
CA TYR A 10 1.92 -4.20 34.06
C TYR A 10 2.72 -5.49 34.07
N GLY A 11 4.03 -5.38 34.20
CA GLY A 11 4.93 -6.49 34.39
C GLY A 11 4.76 -7.21 35.72
N ALA A 12 5.54 -8.25 35.94
CA ALA A 12 5.58 -8.97 37.21
C ALA A 12 6.08 -8.09 38.36
N ASP A 13 6.90 -7.10 38.05
CA ASP A 13 7.44 -6.10 39.02
C ASP A 13 6.43 -4.98 39.38
N GLY A 14 5.23 -5.03 38.82
CA GLY A 14 4.18 -4.04 39.06
C GLY A 14 4.36 -2.70 38.33
N LYS A 15 5.37 -2.58 37.46
CA LYS A 15 5.57 -1.38 36.64
C LYS A 15 4.81 -1.48 35.31
N ALA A 16 4.40 -0.33 34.81
CA ALA A 16 3.77 -0.27 33.49
C ALA A 16 4.78 -0.67 32.39
N ILE A 17 4.30 -1.48 31.44
CA ILE A 17 5.11 -1.86 30.27
C ILE A 17 5.00 -0.74 29.24
N ASN A 18 6.13 -0.17 28.90
CA ASN A 18 6.25 0.84 27.85
C ASN A 18 6.97 0.27 26.64
N THR A 19 6.63 0.79 25.46
CA THR A 19 7.28 0.46 24.19
C THR A 19 7.55 1.75 23.43
N ILE A 20 8.29 1.67 22.33
CA ILE A 20 8.51 2.81 21.42
C ILE A 20 7.20 3.36 20.84
N LEU A 21 6.13 2.56 20.84
CA LEU A 21 4.77 2.95 20.45
C LEU A 21 3.98 3.60 21.59
N GLY A 22 4.61 3.83 22.75
CA GLY A 22 3.97 4.27 23.96
C GLY A 22 3.65 3.11 24.89
N GLU A 23 2.51 3.21 25.59
CA GLU A 23 2.11 2.18 26.55
C GLU A 23 1.56 0.93 25.85
N ALA A 24 2.02 -0.24 26.26
CA ALA A 24 1.51 -1.51 25.73
C ALA A 24 0.02 -1.67 26.03
N ARG A 25 -0.77 -1.97 24.98
CA ARG A 25 -2.23 -2.15 25.06
C ARG A 25 -2.63 -3.45 24.36
N PRO A 26 -3.74 -4.08 24.78
CA PRO A 26 -4.27 -5.24 24.10
C PRO A 26 -4.52 -4.98 22.61
N GLY A 27 -4.06 -5.90 21.76
CA GLY A 27 -4.22 -5.81 20.30
C GLY A 27 -3.26 -4.84 19.58
N MET A 28 -2.30 -4.25 20.27
CA MET A 28 -1.23 -3.49 19.62
C MET A 28 -0.33 -4.37 18.76
N VAL A 29 0.31 -3.76 17.77
CA VAL A 29 1.41 -4.38 17.01
C VAL A 29 2.54 -4.71 17.99
N LYS A 30 3.01 -5.96 17.98
CA LYS A 30 4.18 -6.38 18.73
C LYS A 30 5.41 -6.17 17.85
N LEU A 31 6.29 -5.29 18.29
CA LEU A 31 7.59 -5.09 17.67
C LEU A 31 8.59 -6.13 18.21
N VAL A 32 9.61 -6.45 17.42
CA VAL A 32 10.67 -7.38 17.79
C VAL A 32 11.76 -6.61 18.53
N ASP A 33 12.11 -7.07 19.71
CA ASP A 33 13.31 -6.68 20.44
C ASP A 33 14.50 -7.38 19.74
N GLN A 34 15.29 -6.61 19.02
CA GLN A 34 16.44 -7.12 18.25
C GLN A 34 17.68 -7.27 19.13
N THR A 35 17.81 -6.47 20.16
CA THR A 35 18.95 -6.47 21.09
C THR A 35 18.81 -7.49 22.22
N GLY A 36 17.56 -7.92 22.51
CA GLY A 36 17.25 -8.92 23.54
C GLY A 36 17.30 -8.38 24.97
N GLU A 37 17.23 -7.07 25.15
CA GLU A 37 17.29 -6.43 26.47
C GLU A 37 15.93 -6.39 27.20
N GLY A 38 14.84 -6.76 26.52
CA GLY A 38 13.48 -6.82 27.07
C GLY A 38 12.66 -5.54 26.90
N GLU A 39 13.20 -4.54 26.21
CA GLU A 39 12.52 -3.30 25.84
C GLU A 39 12.72 -3.03 24.35
N VAL A 40 11.72 -2.50 23.68
CA VAL A 40 11.83 -2.06 22.29
C VAL A 40 12.15 -0.58 22.27
N ASN A 41 13.32 -0.22 21.79
CA ASN A 41 13.83 1.14 21.77
C ASN A 41 14.51 1.52 20.44
N ALA A 42 15.29 2.57 20.40
CA ALA A 42 15.94 3.04 19.19
C ALA A 42 17.07 2.13 18.68
N GLU A 43 17.62 1.29 19.54
CA GLU A 43 18.70 0.34 19.20
C GLU A 43 18.17 -0.88 18.44
N ASP A 44 16.86 -1.15 18.52
CA ASP A 44 16.17 -2.21 17.76
C ASP A 44 15.87 -1.84 16.30
N ARG A 45 16.32 -0.68 15.84
CA ARG A 45 16.12 -0.26 14.47
C ARG A 45 17.02 -1.03 13.53
N VAL A 46 16.41 -1.60 12.50
CA VAL A 46 17.10 -2.33 11.42
C VAL A 46 16.80 -1.68 10.06
N VAL A 47 17.66 -1.98 9.09
CA VAL A 47 17.38 -1.62 7.69
C VAL A 47 16.25 -2.54 7.20
N LEU A 48 15.13 -1.95 6.78
CA LEU A 48 13.95 -2.70 6.38
C LEU A 48 13.92 -3.02 4.88
N GLY A 49 14.65 -2.26 4.06
CA GLY A 49 14.63 -2.47 2.63
C GLY A 49 15.50 -1.52 1.83
N ASN A 50 15.47 -1.67 0.51
CA ASN A 50 16.22 -0.86 -0.44
C ASN A 50 15.28 -0.24 -1.48
N THR A 51 15.30 1.08 -1.56
CA THR A 51 14.47 1.82 -2.53
C THR A 51 15.05 1.83 -3.95
N GLN A 52 16.30 1.38 -4.12
CA GLN A 52 16.96 1.32 -5.42
C GLN A 52 16.67 -0.01 -6.09
N ALA A 53 16.32 0.05 -7.38
CA ALA A 53 16.10 -1.15 -8.17
C ALA A 53 17.42 -1.87 -8.46
N ASP A 54 17.39 -3.20 -8.39
CA ASP A 54 18.50 -4.03 -8.86
C ASP A 54 18.65 -3.94 -10.39
N VAL A 55 17.52 -3.91 -11.08
CA VAL A 55 17.46 -3.76 -12.54
C VAL A 55 16.28 -2.89 -12.93
N GLN A 56 16.52 -1.92 -13.81
CA GLN A 56 15.47 -1.10 -14.42
C GLN A 56 15.73 -0.84 -15.89
N GLY A 57 14.68 -0.68 -16.66
CA GLY A 57 14.85 -0.42 -18.09
C GLY A 57 13.53 -0.36 -18.86
N GLY A 58 13.67 -0.44 -20.18
CA GLY A 58 12.53 -0.51 -21.08
C GLY A 58 12.88 -1.24 -22.36
N PHE A 59 11.86 -1.77 -23.02
CA PHE A 59 11.97 -2.38 -24.33
C PHE A 59 10.74 -2.02 -25.17
N GLY A 60 10.93 -2.05 -26.49
CA GLY A 60 9.88 -1.75 -27.45
C GLY A 60 9.70 -2.88 -28.46
N LEU A 61 8.44 -3.13 -28.79
CA LEU A 61 8.04 -4.04 -29.87
C LEU A 61 7.40 -3.23 -30.98
N ASN A 62 7.95 -3.39 -32.21
CA ASN A 62 7.42 -2.71 -33.38
C ASN A 62 7.10 -3.75 -34.47
N PHE A 63 5.88 -3.73 -34.94
CA PHE A 63 5.39 -4.59 -35.99
C PHE A 63 4.87 -3.75 -37.14
N HIS A 64 5.28 -4.11 -38.35
CA HIS A 64 4.77 -3.56 -39.59
C HIS A 64 4.38 -4.68 -40.52
N ILE A 65 3.15 -4.72 -40.95
CA ILE A 65 2.65 -5.70 -41.91
C ILE A 65 1.76 -5.00 -42.92
N GLY A 66 1.90 -5.32 -44.19
CA GLY A 66 1.06 -4.71 -45.19
C GLY A 66 1.58 -4.75 -46.58
N GLY A 67 0.75 -4.19 -47.50
CA GLY A 67 1.06 -4.09 -48.92
C GLY A 67 0.17 -3.06 -49.61
N GLU A 68 0.51 -2.76 -50.86
CA GLU A 68 -0.18 -1.75 -51.66
C GLU A 68 -1.66 -2.06 -51.90
N LYS A 69 -2.01 -3.35 -51.92
CA LYS A 69 -3.38 -3.77 -52.24
C LYS A 69 -4.36 -3.61 -51.08
N TRP A 70 -3.91 -3.89 -49.83
CA TRP A 70 -4.77 -3.97 -48.65
C TRP A 70 -4.35 -3.04 -47.54
N GLY A 71 -3.40 -2.15 -47.76
CA GLY A 71 -2.94 -1.16 -46.80
C GLY A 71 -1.81 -1.68 -45.91
N LYS A 72 -1.42 -0.85 -44.94
CA LYS A 72 -0.31 -1.14 -44.01
C LYS A 72 -0.81 -1.00 -42.59
N PHE A 73 -0.57 -2.04 -41.78
CA PHE A 73 -0.84 -2.04 -40.37
C PHE A 73 0.49 -1.85 -39.62
N ASP A 74 0.50 -0.99 -38.63
CA ASP A 74 1.63 -0.78 -37.75
C ASP A 74 1.18 -0.88 -36.29
N LEU A 75 2.02 -1.50 -35.47
CA LEU A 75 1.87 -1.61 -34.02
C LEU A 75 3.20 -1.28 -33.37
N SER A 76 3.16 -0.39 -32.39
CA SER A 76 4.28 -0.05 -31.52
C SER A 76 3.85 -0.17 -30.07
N ALA A 77 4.55 -0.99 -29.30
CA ALA A 77 4.32 -1.16 -27.88
C ALA A 77 5.62 -0.88 -27.12
N GLN A 78 5.55 0.02 -26.13
CA GLN A 78 6.69 0.38 -25.28
C GLN A 78 6.43 -0.07 -23.86
N PHE A 79 7.37 -0.82 -23.31
CA PHE A 79 7.32 -1.33 -21.94
C PHE A 79 8.42 -0.68 -21.11
N THR A 80 8.09 -0.43 -19.83
CA THR A 80 9.05 -0.06 -18.80
C THR A 80 8.95 -1.04 -17.65
N TYR A 81 10.06 -1.32 -17.00
CA TYR A 81 10.11 -2.22 -15.86
C TYR A 81 11.13 -1.75 -14.82
N SER A 82 10.87 -2.14 -13.58
CA SER A 82 11.77 -2.04 -12.44
C SER A 82 11.65 -3.32 -11.62
N VAL A 83 12.74 -3.83 -11.10
CA VAL A 83 12.79 -5.07 -10.31
C VAL A 83 13.71 -4.87 -9.12
N GLY A 84 13.28 -5.32 -7.94
CA GLY A 84 14.05 -5.32 -6.71
C GLY A 84 14.00 -4.00 -5.92
N ASN A 85 13.24 -3.02 -6.36
CA ASN A 85 13.01 -1.81 -5.56
C ASN A 85 11.86 -2.00 -4.58
N GLU A 86 12.04 -1.45 -3.39
CA GLU A 86 11.02 -1.43 -2.35
C GLU A 86 10.53 -0.01 -2.10
N VAL A 87 9.26 0.09 -1.69
CA VAL A 87 8.60 1.36 -1.40
C VAL A 87 8.02 1.32 0.00
N LEU A 88 8.25 2.38 0.77
CA LEU A 88 7.57 2.62 2.03
C LEU A 88 6.18 3.19 1.77
N ASN A 89 5.15 2.36 1.97
CA ASN A 89 3.75 2.74 1.78
C ASN A 89 3.21 3.49 3.01
N LEU A 90 3.54 4.78 3.11
CA LEU A 90 3.00 5.64 4.17
C LEU A 90 1.51 5.91 4.02
N SER A 91 0.96 5.75 2.83
CA SER A 91 -0.48 5.84 2.60
C SER A 91 -1.21 4.72 3.34
N ALA A 92 -0.72 3.49 3.25
CA ALA A 92 -1.27 2.36 4.00
C ALA A 92 -1.15 2.56 5.52
N LEU A 93 -0.03 3.09 5.99
CA LEU A 93 0.16 3.43 7.40
C LEU A 93 -0.84 4.50 7.87
N ASP A 94 -0.96 5.61 7.13
CA ASP A 94 -1.80 6.76 7.49
C ASP A 94 -3.29 6.43 7.48
N TYR A 95 -3.75 5.63 6.51
CA TYR A 95 -5.15 5.20 6.43
C TYR A 95 -5.45 3.93 7.25
N GLY A 96 -4.43 3.17 7.63
CA GLY A 96 -4.55 1.96 8.46
C GLY A 96 -4.43 2.22 9.97
N THR A 97 -4.10 3.45 10.40
CA THR A 97 -3.90 3.79 11.81
C THR A 97 -4.70 5.02 12.24
N ILE A 98 -5.14 5.05 13.50
CA ILE A 98 -5.86 6.17 14.12
C ILE A 98 -4.98 6.69 15.26
N PHE A 99 -4.00 7.53 14.93
CA PHE A 99 -3.10 8.14 15.92
C PHE A 99 -3.51 9.56 16.32
N ASP A 100 -4.25 10.26 15.47
CA ASP A 100 -4.72 11.62 15.73
C ASP A 100 -6.26 11.65 15.73
N LYS A 101 -6.84 11.65 16.94
CA LYS A 101 -8.30 11.68 17.14
C LYS A 101 -8.96 12.96 16.62
N SER A 102 -8.19 14.02 16.36
CA SER A 102 -8.68 15.28 15.80
C SER A 102 -8.89 15.21 14.28
N LYS A 103 -8.26 14.25 13.62
CA LYS A 103 -8.34 14.07 12.17
C LYS A 103 -9.23 12.88 11.82
N LEU A 104 -10.52 13.16 11.68
CA LEU A 104 -11.45 12.16 11.15
C LEU A 104 -11.15 11.92 9.66
N ARG A 105 -10.76 10.69 9.33
CA ARG A 105 -10.46 10.24 7.97
C ARG A 105 -11.23 8.97 7.64
N ASN A 106 -11.37 8.68 6.35
CA ASN A 106 -11.75 7.35 5.91
C ASN A 106 -10.55 6.41 6.11
N ASN A 107 -10.81 5.27 6.72
CA ASN A 107 -9.82 4.23 6.92
C ASN A 107 -9.90 3.19 5.79
N THR A 108 -8.85 2.39 5.67
CA THR A 108 -8.84 1.22 4.79
C THR A 108 -9.84 0.15 5.26
N ALA A 109 -10.23 -0.74 4.35
CA ALA A 109 -11.23 -1.78 4.65
C ALA A 109 -10.80 -2.75 5.76
N ASP A 110 -9.50 -2.97 5.91
CA ASP A 110 -8.90 -3.85 6.93
C ASP A 110 -8.99 -3.29 8.36
N VAL A 111 -9.24 -1.98 8.53
CA VAL A 111 -9.57 -1.41 9.84
C VAL A 111 -11.08 -1.35 10.10
N ALA A 112 -11.91 -1.86 9.18
CA ALA A 112 -13.34 -1.99 9.39
C ALA A 112 -13.65 -2.95 10.56
N TYR A 113 -14.85 -2.78 11.15
CA TYR A 113 -15.30 -3.67 12.21
C TYR A 113 -15.34 -5.13 11.72
N GLY A 114 -14.76 -6.03 12.52
CA GLY A 114 -14.63 -7.46 12.19
C GLY A 114 -13.29 -7.86 11.52
N SER A 115 -12.56 -6.90 10.93
CA SER A 115 -11.22 -7.17 10.39
C SER A 115 -10.10 -6.75 11.34
N ARG A 116 -10.37 -5.86 12.26
CA ARG A 116 -9.42 -5.35 13.25
C ARG A 116 -9.62 -5.99 14.61
N TYR A 117 -8.55 -6.10 15.37
CA TYR A 117 -8.64 -6.46 16.79
C TYR A 117 -9.42 -5.39 17.59
N SER A 118 -10.41 -5.81 18.36
CA SER A 118 -11.26 -4.93 19.14
C SER A 118 -11.34 -5.38 20.60
N LEU A 119 -11.34 -4.42 21.52
CA LEU A 119 -11.65 -4.64 22.95
C LEU A 119 -13.13 -4.54 23.25
N PHE A 120 -13.94 -4.20 22.25
CA PHE A 120 -15.37 -3.99 22.39
C PHE A 120 -16.15 -5.09 21.67
N ARG A 121 -17.24 -5.54 22.29
CA ARG A 121 -18.25 -6.39 21.68
C ARG A 121 -19.07 -5.63 20.63
N ALA A 122 -19.81 -6.35 19.82
CA ALA A 122 -20.72 -5.78 18.83
C ALA A 122 -21.81 -4.86 19.43
N ASP A 123 -22.21 -5.10 20.68
CA ASP A 123 -23.15 -4.29 21.44
C ASP A 123 -22.52 -3.02 22.08
N GLY A 124 -21.20 -2.83 21.89
CA GLY A 124 -20.45 -1.71 22.45
C GLY A 124 -19.89 -1.96 23.85
N GLY A 125 -20.10 -3.15 24.42
CA GLY A 125 -19.58 -3.51 25.75
C GLY A 125 -18.06 -3.64 25.73
N PHE A 126 -17.36 -3.04 26.70
CA PHE A 126 -15.91 -3.12 26.86
C PHE A 126 -15.53 -4.42 27.57
N VAL A 127 -14.99 -5.39 26.83
CA VAL A 127 -14.71 -6.75 27.30
C VAL A 127 -13.84 -6.79 28.57
N PRO A 128 -12.72 -6.04 28.69
CA PRO A 128 -11.91 -6.10 29.91
C PRO A 128 -12.63 -5.69 31.19
N ALA A 129 -13.68 -4.86 31.09
CA ALA A 129 -14.43 -4.44 32.28
C ALA A 129 -15.15 -5.59 32.99
N ASP A 130 -15.49 -6.65 32.28
CA ASP A 130 -16.18 -7.83 32.83
C ASP A 130 -15.28 -8.69 33.74
N TYR A 131 -13.96 -8.47 33.68
CA TYR A 131 -12.95 -9.30 34.35
C TYR A 131 -12.15 -8.53 35.42
N VAL A 132 -12.61 -7.37 35.83
CA VAL A 132 -11.93 -6.53 36.82
C VAL A 132 -12.09 -7.15 38.22
N GLY A 133 -10.98 -7.38 38.90
CA GLY A 133 -10.93 -7.82 40.26
C GLY A 133 -11.24 -6.67 41.27
N SER A 134 -11.27 -7.01 42.54
CA SER A 134 -11.52 -6.04 43.65
C SER A 134 -10.41 -4.98 43.78
N ASP A 135 -9.23 -5.24 43.24
CA ASP A 135 -8.09 -4.32 43.15
C ASP A 135 -8.17 -3.34 41.98
N GLY A 136 -9.23 -3.39 41.17
CA GLY A 136 -9.43 -2.56 40.00
C GLY A 136 -8.58 -3.00 38.81
N LYS A 137 -7.94 -4.18 38.83
CA LYS A 137 -7.11 -4.72 37.77
C LYS A 137 -7.66 -6.06 37.29
N VAL A 138 -7.24 -6.44 36.08
CA VAL A 138 -7.46 -7.77 35.53
C VAL A 138 -6.17 -8.57 35.72
N SER A 139 -6.19 -9.57 36.58
CA SER A 139 -4.99 -10.40 36.89
C SER A 139 -5.39 -11.85 37.19
N GLY A 140 -4.40 -12.74 37.27
CA GLY A 140 -4.63 -14.15 37.57
C GLY A 140 -5.64 -14.83 36.63
N ASP A 141 -6.60 -15.56 37.22
CA ASP A 141 -7.64 -16.27 36.45
C ASP A 141 -8.53 -15.33 35.65
N GLY A 142 -8.80 -14.12 36.15
CA GLY A 142 -9.55 -13.08 35.44
C GLY A 142 -8.83 -12.64 34.16
N TYR A 143 -7.51 -12.52 34.20
CA TYR A 143 -6.72 -12.23 33.02
C TYR A 143 -6.78 -13.35 31.98
N ALA A 144 -6.63 -14.61 32.40
CA ALA A 144 -6.73 -15.74 31.49
C ALA A 144 -8.12 -15.83 30.84
N ALA A 145 -9.18 -15.60 31.62
CA ALA A 145 -10.56 -15.58 31.12
C ALA A 145 -10.80 -14.43 30.12
N MET A 146 -10.28 -13.23 30.41
CA MET A 146 -10.33 -12.08 29.49
C MET A 146 -9.64 -12.38 28.16
N VAL A 147 -8.43 -12.95 28.19
CA VAL A 147 -7.67 -13.30 26.98
C VAL A 147 -8.44 -14.33 26.16
N ALA A 148 -9.02 -15.35 26.79
CA ALA A 148 -9.84 -16.35 26.12
C ALA A 148 -11.09 -15.72 25.46
N ALA A 149 -11.79 -14.83 26.15
CA ALA A 149 -12.92 -14.12 25.60
C ALA A 149 -12.53 -13.22 24.41
N LEU A 150 -11.46 -12.45 24.53
CA LEU A 150 -10.96 -11.61 23.47
C LEU A 150 -10.52 -12.44 22.24
N ALA A 151 -9.97 -13.62 22.43
CA ALA A 151 -9.62 -14.54 21.34
C ALA A 151 -10.87 -14.98 20.56
N VAL A 152 -11.97 -15.27 21.24
CA VAL A 152 -13.26 -15.61 20.60
C VAL A 152 -13.81 -14.43 19.81
N TYR A 153 -13.88 -13.24 20.42
CA TYR A 153 -14.39 -12.05 19.75
C TYR A 153 -13.55 -11.60 18.56
N ASN A 154 -12.25 -11.86 18.59
CA ASN A 154 -11.28 -11.46 17.56
C ASN A 154 -10.84 -12.64 16.67
N ALA A 155 -11.58 -13.75 16.64
CA ALA A 155 -11.21 -14.93 15.86
C ALA A 155 -11.03 -14.64 14.36
N ASN A 156 -11.73 -13.65 13.82
CA ASN A 156 -11.64 -13.22 12.43
C ASN A 156 -10.81 -11.93 12.25
N ALA A 157 -10.17 -11.43 13.29
CA ALA A 157 -9.33 -10.24 13.17
C ALA A 157 -8.05 -10.56 12.39
N THR A 158 -7.80 -9.83 11.33
CA THR A 158 -6.62 -9.95 10.46
C THR A 158 -5.63 -8.81 10.69
N THR A 159 -6.04 -7.74 11.38
CA THR A 159 -5.22 -6.58 11.67
C THR A 159 -5.23 -6.25 13.16
N ALA A 160 -4.15 -5.62 13.61
CA ALA A 160 -4.06 -5.08 14.96
C ALA A 160 -5.11 -3.98 15.22
N ASN A 161 -5.28 -3.60 16.48
CA ASN A 161 -6.06 -2.43 16.84
C ASN A 161 -5.41 -1.18 16.19
N PRO A 162 -6.15 -0.42 15.36
CA PRO A 162 -5.58 0.71 14.62
C PRO A 162 -5.29 1.93 15.51
N ILE A 163 -5.82 1.95 16.74
CA ILE A 163 -5.62 3.07 17.67
C ILE A 163 -4.22 2.97 18.27
N SER A 164 -3.38 3.96 18.00
CA SER A 164 -2.00 4.03 18.51
C SER A 164 -1.68 5.46 18.97
N ASP A 165 -0.88 5.59 20.02
CA ASP A 165 -0.41 6.88 20.50
C ASP A 165 0.81 7.36 19.72
N ASN A 166 1.47 6.47 18.99
CA ASN A 166 2.66 6.77 18.19
C ASN A 166 2.70 5.88 16.94
N ILE A 167 3.50 6.27 15.96
CA ILE A 167 3.68 5.54 14.70
C ILE A 167 5.08 4.95 14.70
N ALA A 168 5.19 3.63 14.49
CA ALA A 168 6.44 2.99 14.12
C ALA A 168 6.43 2.60 12.65
N LEU A 169 7.51 2.92 11.96
CA LEU A 169 7.77 2.39 10.62
C LEU A 169 8.26 0.95 10.79
N THR A 170 7.47 0.02 10.28
CA THR A 170 7.74 -1.41 10.36
C THR A 170 7.84 -2.02 8.97
N ASP A 171 8.37 -3.22 8.88
CA ASP A 171 8.43 -4.05 7.68
C ASP A 171 7.05 -4.24 7.00
N LYS A 172 5.97 -4.23 7.78
CA LYS A 172 4.60 -4.31 7.26
C LYS A 172 4.29 -3.28 6.15
N TYR A 173 4.93 -2.12 6.19
CA TYR A 173 4.66 -1.02 5.26
C TYR A 173 5.76 -0.86 4.20
N VAL A 174 6.76 -1.72 4.20
CA VAL A 174 7.77 -1.81 3.15
C VAL A 174 7.35 -2.90 2.18
N GLU A 175 7.05 -2.52 0.95
CA GLU A 175 6.47 -3.40 -0.05
C GLU A 175 7.37 -3.47 -1.29
N ASP A 176 7.41 -4.65 -1.92
CA ASP A 176 8.04 -4.82 -3.24
C ASP A 176 7.28 -3.99 -4.28
N ALA A 177 7.97 -3.03 -4.87
CA ALA A 177 7.46 -2.15 -5.91
C ALA A 177 7.98 -2.51 -7.30
N SER A 178 8.43 -3.74 -7.49
CA SER A 178 8.75 -4.27 -8.81
C SER A 178 7.54 -4.17 -9.74
N PHE A 179 7.77 -3.81 -11.00
CA PHE A 179 6.67 -3.69 -11.95
C PHE A 179 7.08 -3.93 -13.40
N LEU A 180 6.08 -4.26 -14.20
CA LEU A 180 6.11 -4.22 -15.66
C LEU A 180 4.91 -3.39 -16.15
N ARG A 181 5.18 -2.32 -16.88
CA ARG A 181 4.18 -1.38 -17.39
C ARG A 181 4.18 -1.31 -18.91
N LEU A 182 2.99 -1.37 -19.52
CA LEU A 182 2.80 -0.95 -20.89
C LEU A 182 2.62 0.58 -20.92
N SER A 183 3.74 1.27 -21.14
CA SER A 183 3.83 2.73 -21.03
C SER A 183 3.17 3.42 -22.22
N ALA A 184 3.32 2.87 -23.42
CA ALA A 184 2.68 3.37 -24.63
C ALA A 184 2.34 2.23 -25.59
N LEU A 185 1.18 2.33 -26.21
CA LEU A 185 0.75 1.47 -27.31
C LEU A 185 0.23 2.35 -28.43
N THR A 186 0.69 2.12 -29.65
CA THR A 186 0.14 2.74 -30.84
C THR A 186 -0.20 1.65 -31.85
N ILE A 187 -1.42 1.72 -32.37
CA ILE A 187 -1.91 0.86 -33.43
C ILE A 187 -2.34 1.76 -34.57
N GLY A 188 -1.79 1.57 -35.74
CA GLY A 188 -2.08 2.36 -36.92
C GLY A 188 -2.48 1.51 -38.12
N TYR A 189 -3.32 2.07 -38.97
CA TYR A 189 -3.66 1.50 -40.23
C TYR A 189 -3.61 2.56 -41.32
N THR A 190 -2.73 2.36 -42.28
CA THR A 190 -2.63 3.22 -43.46
C THR A 190 -3.43 2.59 -44.59
N LEU A 191 -4.40 3.35 -45.11
CA LEU A 191 -5.31 2.92 -46.13
C LEU A 191 -4.57 2.65 -47.47
N PRO A 192 -5.09 1.72 -48.32
CA PRO A 192 -4.52 1.45 -49.62
C PRO A 192 -4.51 2.67 -50.52
N GLU A 193 -3.42 2.91 -51.24
CA GLU A 193 -3.30 4.06 -52.14
C GLU A 193 -4.39 4.15 -53.19
N LYS A 194 -4.88 3.01 -53.69
CA LYS A 194 -5.95 2.94 -54.67
C LYS A 194 -7.25 3.63 -54.21
N TRP A 195 -7.54 3.57 -52.92
CA TRP A 195 -8.71 4.20 -52.34
C TRP A 195 -8.49 5.72 -52.20
N MET A 196 -7.28 6.11 -51.87
CA MET A 196 -6.90 7.49 -51.59
C MET A 196 -6.77 8.32 -52.86
N LYS A 197 -6.27 7.75 -53.95
CA LYS A 197 -6.16 8.42 -55.27
C LYS A 197 -7.49 8.97 -55.79
N LYS A 198 -8.59 8.27 -55.51
CA LYS A 198 -9.95 8.76 -55.88
C LYS A 198 -10.39 10.02 -55.11
N ALA A 199 -9.81 10.26 -53.95
CA ALA A 199 -10.13 11.38 -53.07
C ALA A 199 -9.08 12.51 -53.16
N TYR A 200 -8.10 12.43 -54.08
CA TYR A 200 -6.96 13.37 -54.17
C TYR A 200 -6.12 13.45 -52.91
N ILE A 201 -6.10 12.36 -52.14
CA ILE A 201 -5.28 12.20 -50.91
C ILE A 201 -4.10 11.28 -51.24
N LYS A 202 -2.88 11.66 -50.85
CA LYS A 202 -1.68 10.80 -51.03
C LYS A 202 -1.69 9.66 -50.04
N THR A 203 -1.86 10.01 -48.76
CA THR A 203 -1.90 8.99 -47.67
C THR A 203 -2.95 9.35 -46.65
N ALA A 204 -3.63 8.34 -46.11
CA ALA A 204 -4.49 8.47 -44.96
C ALA A 204 -4.14 7.34 -43.97
N ARG A 205 -3.80 7.72 -42.72
CA ARG A 205 -3.53 6.78 -41.64
C ARG A 205 -4.46 7.08 -40.49
N ILE A 206 -5.19 6.07 -40.07
CA ILE A 206 -6.01 6.10 -38.85
C ILE A 206 -5.18 5.45 -37.76
N PHE A 207 -5.16 6.03 -36.58
CA PHE A 207 -4.42 5.45 -35.46
C PHE A 207 -5.17 5.58 -34.15
N PHE A 208 -4.88 4.63 -33.27
CA PHE A 208 -5.18 4.65 -31.85
C PHE A 208 -3.88 4.68 -31.08
N SER A 209 -3.74 5.51 -30.07
CA SER A 209 -2.66 5.43 -29.12
C SER A 209 -3.19 5.47 -27.68
N GLY A 210 -2.58 4.69 -26.84
CA GLY A 210 -2.86 4.64 -25.41
C GLY A 210 -1.60 4.75 -24.59
N SER A 211 -1.68 5.37 -23.42
CA SER A 211 -0.59 5.44 -22.46
C SER A 211 -1.01 4.88 -21.10
N ASN A 212 -0.05 4.28 -20.40
CA ASN A 212 -0.24 3.64 -19.10
C ASN A 212 -1.40 2.64 -19.05
N LEU A 213 -1.52 1.79 -20.09
CA LEU A 213 -2.69 0.92 -20.27
C LEU A 213 -2.81 -0.14 -19.19
N PHE A 214 -1.70 -0.72 -18.74
CA PHE A 214 -1.65 -1.60 -17.60
C PHE A 214 -0.29 -1.53 -16.89
N CYS A 215 -0.29 -1.91 -15.62
CA CYS A 215 0.89 -2.13 -14.81
C CYS A 215 0.68 -3.43 -14.02
N VAL A 216 1.63 -4.35 -14.11
CA VAL A 216 1.66 -5.57 -13.31
C VAL A 216 2.67 -5.35 -12.20
N THR A 217 2.26 -5.47 -10.94
CA THR A 217 3.09 -5.22 -9.77
C THR A 217 2.50 -5.95 -8.55
N PRO A 218 3.32 -6.40 -7.60
CA PRO A 218 2.86 -6.86 -6.29
C PRO A 218 2.52 -5.71 -5.34
N TYR A 219 2.91 -4.47 -5.65
CA TYR A 219 2.67 -3.30 -4.81
C TYR A 219 1.16 -3.06 -4.59
N THR A 220 0.76 -2.87 -3.32
CA THR A 220 -0.65 -2.70 -2.97
C THR A 220 -1.16 -1.27 -3.10
N GLY A 221 -0.26 -0.28 -3.18
CA GLY A 221 -0.59 1.13 -3.39
C GLY A 221 -1.08 1.44 -4.81
N ALA A 222 -1.34 2.70 -5.06
CA ALA A 222 -1.96 3.15 -6.30
C ALA A 222 -1.05 3.06 -7.54
N ASP A 223 0.26 3.25 -7.37
CA ASP A 223 1.26 3.18 -8.43
C ASP A 223 2.65 2.85 -7.83
N PRO A 224 3.38 1.84 -8.33
CA PRO A 224 4.71 1.49 -7.82
C PRO A 224 5.80 2.53 -8.15
N GLU A 225 5.60 3.37 -9.16
CA GLU A 225 6.51 4.46 -9.54
C GLU A 225 6.19 5.76 -8.80
N VAL A 226 5.93 5.67 -7.50
CA VAL A 226 5.64 6.86 -6.69
C VAL A 226 6.88 7.56 -6.22
N ASP A 227 6.82 8.87 -6.20
CA ASP A 227 7.88 9.73 -5.69
C ASP A 227 7.27 10.99 -5.06
N THR A 228 7.18 10.97 -3.74
CA THR A 228 6.69 12.11 -2.97
C THR A 228 7.81 12.94 -2.33
N ARG A 229 9.04 12.78 -2.82
CA ARG A 229 10.26 13.44 -2.31
C ARG A 229 10.11 14.92 -2.03
N THR A 230 9.45 15.63 -2.92
CA THR A 230 9.31 17.09 -2.84
C THR A 230 8.56 17.58 -1.61
N LYS A 231 7.72 16.72 -1.01
CA LYS A 231 6.89 17.09 0.15
C LYS A 231 7.50 16.73 1.49
N ILE A 232 8.30 15.65 1.53
CA ILE A 232 8.83 15.11 2.79
C ILE A 232 10.32 15.42 2.93
N ASN A 233 11.12 14.91 2.04
CA ASN A 233 12.57 15.10 2.02
C ASN A 233 13.09 14.82 0.60
N PRO A 234 13.79 15.75 -0.06
CA PRO A 234 14.34 15.54 -1.39
C PRO A 234 15.31 14.34 -1.51
N LEU A 235 15.89 13.93 -0.39
CA LEU A 235 16.83 12.81 -0.32
C LEU A 235 16.14 11.46 -0.03
N ALA A 236 14.88 11.48 0.39
CA ALA A 236 14.11 10.25 0.67
C ALA A 236 13.40 9.79 -0.60
N THR A 237 13.98 8.82 -1.29
CA THR A 237 13.36 8.13 -2.43
C THR A 237 12.50 6.97 -1.96
N GLY A 238 11.56 6.49 -2.78
CA GLY A 238 10.77 5.29 -2.49
C GLY A 238 9.78 5.45 -1.34
N VAL A 239 9.19 6.64 -1.19
CA VAL A 239 8.13 6.89 -0.20
C VAL A 239 6.84 7.24 -0.91
N ASP A 240 5.80 6.45 -0.70
CA ASP A 240 4.43 6.75 -1.14
C ASP A 240 3.64 7.42 -0.02
N PHE A 241 3.33 8.69 -0.19
CA PHE A 241 2.44 9.43 0.70
C PHE A 241 1.34 10.12 -0.09
N SER A 242 0.25 9.40 -0.33
CA SER A 242 -0.93 9.89 -1.06
C SER A 242 -0.61 10.42 -2.47
N ALA A 243 0.30 9.75 -3.17
CA ALA A 243 0.62 10.08 -4.55
C ALA A 243 -0.54 9.71 -5.48
N PHE A 244 -0.83 10.57 -6.46
CA PHE A 244 -1.78 10.24 -7.50
C PHE A 244 -1.18 9.23 -8.49
N PRO A 245 -1.91 8.16 -8.83
CA PRO A 245 -1.46 7.21 -9.84
C PRO A 245 -1.37 7.88 -11.22
N LYS A 246 -0.52 7.34 -12.07
CA LYS A 246 -0.43 7.77 -13.47
C LYS A 246 -1.75 7.48 -14.18
N SER A 247 -2.30 8.49 -14.85
CA SER A 247 -3.54 8.36 -15.59
C SER A 247 -3.37 7.52 -16.86
N ARG A 248 -4.42 6.78 -17.22
CA ARG A 248 -4.54 6.18 -18.55
C ARG A 248 -5.05 7.24 -19.53
N ALA A 249 -4.43 7.33 -20.69
CA ALA A 249 -4.90 8.21 -21.73
C ALA A 249 -5.12 7.45 -23.05
N PHE A 250 -6.14 7.86 -23.80
CA PHE A 250 -6.51 7.26 -25.07
C PHE A 250 -6.67 8.36 -26.11
N ASN A 251 -5.99 8.21 -27.24
CA ASN A 251 -6.05 9.16 -28.34
C ASN A 251 -6.44 8.42 -29.62
N PHE A 252 -7.32 9.02 -30.37
CA PHE A 252 -7.69 8.59 -31.73
C PHE A 252 -7.37 9.71 -32.69
N GLY A 253 -6.79 9.37 -33.82
CA GLY A 253 -6.44 10.39 -34.80
C GLY A 253 -6.40 9.86 -36.22
N ILE A 254 -6.44 10.81 -37.14
CA ILE A 254 -6.30 10.56 -38.57
C ILE A 254 -5.23 11.52 -39.11
N ASN A 255 -4.22 10.94 -39.76
CA ASN A 255 -3.18 11.67 -40.47
C ASN A 255 -3.51 11.66 -41.99
N LEU A 256 -3.65 12.80 -42.57
CA LEU A 256 -3.90 12.96 -44.01
C LEU A 256 -2.75 13.74 -44.65
N SER A 257 -2.32 13.27 -45.84
CA SER A 257 -1.35 13.97 -46.69
C SER A 257 -1.98 14.15 -48.08
N PHE A 258 -1.90 15.35 -48.60
CA PHE A 258 -2.44 15.74 -49.89
C PHE A 258 -1.34 15.92 -50.93
#